data_040484a87de53e10f917cbaef73a0a89
#
_entry.id   040484a87de53e10f917cbaef73a0a89
#
_cell.length_a   1.000
_cell.length_b   1.000
_cell.length_c   1.000
_cell.angle_alpha   90.00
_cell.angle_beta   90.00
_cell.angle_gamma   90.00
#
_symmetry.space_group_name_H-M   'P 1'
#
loop_
_entity.id
_entity.type
_entity.pdbx_description
1 polymer ?
#
loop_
_entity_poly.entity_id
_entity_poly.type
_entity_poly.pdbx_seq_one_letter_code
_entity_poly.pdbx_strand_id
1 'polypeptide(L)'
;MRELLDEALMHGHTRVLVVQTRVGNPSSFGLLMPEKGLEWVDEVPITARTRRDLGLSQRVMPLFEDGIVAVEDRVGDRRSGRIAALFGAALEASEGDTVMVLEPCEKGVKISFVRPDISEEPVGPQITAVLAP
;
A
#
# COMPACT_ATOMS: atom_id res chain seq x y z
N MET A 1 15.77 -13.47 -0.22
CA MET A 1 14.63 -13.17 -1.15
C MET A 1 13.99 -14.43 -1.72
N ARG A 2 14.76 -15.40 -2.16
CA ARG A 2 14.20 -16.68 -2.66
C ARG A 2 13.37 -17.41 -1.58
N GLU A 3 13.84 -17.40 -0.34
CA GLU A 3 13.10 -18.01 0.76
C GLU A 3 11.73 -17.35 0.98
N LEU A 4 11.67 -16.03 0.83
CA LEU A 4 10.42 -15.28 0.94
C LEU A 4 9.45 -15.68 -0.19
N LEU A 5 9.94 -15.82 -1.42
CA LEU A 5 9.13 -16.26 -2.55
C LEU A 5 8.62 -17.69 -2.38
N ASP A 6 9.49 -18.60 -1.93
CA ASP A 6 9.13 -20.00 -1.71
C ASP A 6 8.06 -20.11 -0.63
N GLU A 7 8.20 -19.33 0.44
CA GLU A 7 7.19 -19.30 1.51
C GLU A 7 5.86 -18.73 1.00
N ALA A 8 5.90 -17.66 0.20
CA ALA A 8 4.71 -17.09 -0.39
C ALA A 8 3.97 -18.08 -1.30
N LEU A 9 4.72 -18.83 -2.12
CA LEU A 9 4.14 -19.87 -2.98
C LEU A 9 3.51 -20.99 -2.15
N MET A 10 4.18 -21.40 -1.09
CA MET A 10 3.69 -22.45 -0.19
C MET A 10 2.36 -22.07 0.45
N HIS A 11 2.15 -20.79 0.78
CA HIS A 11 0.94 -20.28 1.38
C HIS A 11 -0.10 -19.79 0.37
N GLY A 12 0.13 -20.00 -0.93
CA GLY A 12 -0.82 -19.62 -1.98
C GLY A 12 -0.89 -18.14 -2.28
N HIS A 13 0.12 -17.35 -1.88
CA HIS A 13 0.16 -15.93 -2.18
C HIS A 13 0.57 -15.69 -3.63
N THR A 14 -0.10 -14.77 -4.30
CA THR A 14 0.14 -14.44 -5.70
C THR A 14 1.02 -13.20 -5.87
N ARG A 15 1.26 -12.44 -4.80
CA ARG A 15 2.09 -11.25 -4.82
C ARG A 15 2.78 -11.04 -3.48
N VAL A 16 3.93 -10.39 -3.53
CA VAL A 16 4.68 -9.96 -2.35
C VAL A 16 5.06 -8.50 -2.56
N LEU A 17 4.60 -7.67 -1.66
CA LEU A 17 4.96 -6.25 -1.65
C LEU A 17 6.11 -6.06 -0.67
N VAL A 18 7.25 -5.60 -1.18
CA VAL A 18 8.46 -5.40 -0.39
C VAL A 18 8.68 -3.91 -0.20
N VAL A 19 8.81 -3.48 1.05
CA VAL A 19 9.22 -2.11 1.36
C VAL A 19 10.73 -2.08 1.41
N GLN A 20 11.34 -1.43 0.42
CA GLN A 20 12.78 -1.24 0.38
C GLN A 20 13.16 -0.04 1.22
N THR A 21 14.27 -0.13 1.93
CA THR A 21 14.72 0.97 2.79
C THR A 21 16.06 1.52 2.31
N ARG A 22 16.28 2.79 2.61
CA ARG A 22 17.55 3.46 2.37
C ARG A 22 17.90 4.26 3.63
N VAL A 23 19.05 3.94 4.23
CA VAL A 23 19.49 4.55 5.49
C VAL A 23 18.41 4.45 6.57
N GLY A 24 17.74 3.28 6.64
CA GLY A 24 16.72 3.01 7.64
C GLY A 24 15.33 3.57 7.33
N ASN A 25 15.16 4.34 6.26
CA ASN A 25 13.87 4.93 5.90
C ASN A 25 13.25 4.21 4.69
N PRO A 26 11.92 4.04 4.64
CA PRO A 26 11.28 3.52 3.44
C PRO A 26 11.61 4.36 2.22
N SER A 27 12.03 3.72 1.13
CA SER A 27 12.45 4.42 -0.10
C SER A 27 11.67 4.01 -1.33
N SER A 28 11.18 2.77 -1.39
CA SER A 28 10.38 2.31 -2.51
C SER A 28 9.54 1.09 -2.15
N PHE A 29 8.48 0.88 -2.92
CA PHE A 29 7.79 -0.39 -2.97
C PHE A 29 8.34 -1.20 -4.13
N GLY A 30 8.62 -2.48 -3.90
CA GLY A 30 8.91 -3.44 -4.94
C GLY A 30 7.84 -4.52 -4.95
N LEU A 31 7.28 -4.80 -6.10
CA LEU A 31 6.29 -5.86 -6.27
C LEU A 31 6.94 -7.09 -6.89
N LEU A 32 6.81 -8.21 -6.22
CA LEU A 32 7.18 -9.52 -6.75
C LEU A 32 5.93 -10.34 -6.95
N MET A 33 5.89 -11.10 -8.02
CA MET A 33 4.90 -12.15 -8.22
C MET A 33 5.64 -13.48 -8.16
N PRO A 34 5.43 -14.31 -7.12
CA PRO A 34 6.22 -15.53 -6.93
C PRO A 34 6.30 -16.45 -8.14
N GLU A 35 5.22 -16.52 -8.92
CA GLU A 35 5.18 -17.34 -10.14
C GLU A 35 6.10 -16.81 -11.24
N LYS A 36 6.46 -15.54 -11.21
CA LYS A 36 7.34 -14.89 -12.20
C LYS A 36 8.79 -14.83 -11.75
N GLY A 37 9.12 -15.32 -10.54
CA GLY A 37 10.46 -15.37 -10.02
C GLY A 37 10.91 -14.12 -9.27
N LEU A 38 12.22 -13.88 -9.25
CA LEU A 38 12.87 -12.88 -8.41
C LEU A 38 12.94 -11.46 -9.01
N GLU A 39 12.44 -11.27 -10.21
CA GLU A 39 12.48 -9.96 -10.85
C GLU A 39 11.34 -9.08 -10.35
N TRP A 40 11.65 -7.82 -10.12
CA TRP A 40 10.63 -6.84 -9.79
C TRP A 40 9.65 -6.68 -10.95
N VAL A 41 8.35 -6.90 -10.65
CA VAL A 41 7.28 -6.64 -11.62
C VAL A 41 7.01 -5.15 -11.69
N ASP A 42 7.13 -4.46 -10.57
CA ASP A 42 7.00 -3.01 -10.50
C ASP A 42 7.82 -2.48 -9.33
N GLU A 43 8.33 -1.27 -9.46
CA GLU A 43 8.99 -0.53 -8.39
C GLU A 43 8.47 0.90 -8.39
N VAL A 44 8.11 1.39 -7.22
CA VAL A 44 7.58 2.75 -7.06
C VAL A 44 8.33 3.44 -5.93
N PRO A 45 9.02 4.56 -6.20
CA PRO A 45 9.64 5.35 -5.14
C PRO A 45 8.58 5.89 -4.19
N ILE A 46 8.87 5.87 -2.90
CA ILE A 46 7.94 6.33 -1.88
C ILE A 46 8.63 7.16 -0.81
N THR A 47 7.83 7.95 -0.11
CA THR A 47 8.16 8.47 1.21
C THR A 47 7.01 8.06 2.14
N ALA A 48 7.30 7.87 3.42
CA ALA A 48 6.28 7.44 4.36
C ALA A 48 6.35 8.27 5.65
N ARG A 49 5.18 8.53 6.22
CA ARG A 49 5.05 9.17 7.52
C ARG A 49 4.24 8.24 8.42
N THR A 50 4.78 7.96 9.61
CA THR A 50 4.08 7.14 10.59
C THR A 50 2.95 7.94 11.23
N ARG A 51 2.06 7.26 11.97
CA ARG A 51 1.03 7.95 12.74
C ARG A 51 1.66 8.95 13.73
N ARG A 52 2.80 8.61 14.29
CA ARG A 52 3.54 9.50 15.20
C ARG A 52 3.98 10.78 14.47
N ASP A 53 4.51 10.64 13.25
CA ASP A 53 4.93 11.79 12.44
C ASP A 53 3.77 12.71 12.10
N LEU A 54 2.56 12.14 12.02
CA LEU A 54 1.33 12.88 11.76
C LEU A 54 0.72 13.49 13.03
N GLY A 55 1.36 13.31 14.19
CA GLY A 55 0.84 13.81 15.46
C GLY A 55 -0.32 13.00 16.02
N LEU A 56 -0.54 11.80 15.50
CA LEU A 56 -1.64 10.93 15.93
C LEU A 56 -1.16 9.96 17.03
N SER A 57 -2.10 9.42 17.79
CA SER A 57 -1.78 8.44 18.82
C SER A 57 -1.18 7.18 18.20
N GLN A 58 -0.30 6.50 18.95
CA GLN A 58 0.32 5.26 18.49
C GLN A 58 -0.55 4.03 18.75
N ARG A 59 -1.83 4.23 18.95
CA ARG A 59 -2.76 3.13 19.17
C ARG A 59 -2.74 2.18 17.97
N VAL A 60 -2.39 0.93 18.24
CA VAL A 60 -2.38 -0.11 17.20
C VAL A 60 -3.82 -0.54 16.96
N MET A 61 -4.24 -0.46 15.69
CA MET A 61 -5.52 -0.99 15.24
C MET A 61 -5.26 -1.97 14.10
N PRO A 62 -6.00 -3.08 14.03
CA PRO A 62 -5.85 -3.99 12.88
C PRO A 62 -6.24 -3.26 11.61
N LEU A 63 -5.38 -3.32 10.60
CA LEU A 63 -5.63 -2.69 9.30
C LEU A 63 -6.61 -3.52 8.48
N PHE A 64 -6.48 -4.83 8.54
CA PHE A 64 -7.28 -5.75 7.75
C PHE A 64 -7.78 -6.87 8.64
N GLU A 65 -9.08 -7.11 8.66
CA GLU A 65 -9.67 -8.28 9.31
C GLU A 65 -9.85 -9.41 8.30
N ASP A 66 -10.29 -9.07 7.08
CA ASP A 66 -10.61 -10.03 6.03
C ASP A 66 -9.68 -9.93 4.82
N GLY A 67 -8.68 -9.08 4.86
CA GLY A 67 -7.83 -8.80 3.70
C GLY A 67 -8.54 -8.03 2.59
N ILE A 68 -9.73 -7.52 2.84
CA ILE A 68 -10.51 -6.75 1.87
C ILE A 68 -10.26 -5.26 2.12
N VAL A 69 -9.85 -4.59 1.06
CA VAL A 69 -9.59 -3.16 1.08
C VAL A 69 -10.51 -2.48 0.07
N ALA A 70 -11.36 -1.60 0.54
CA ALA A 70 -12.09 -0.71 -0.34
C ALA A 70 -11.15 0.40 -0.80
N VAL A 71 -11.34 0.91 -1.99
CA VAL A 71 -10.51 1.97 -2.56
C VAL A 71 -11.36 3.20 -2.82
N GLU A 72 -10.96 4.33 -2.23
CA GLU A 72 -11.52 5.63 -2.55
C GLU A 72 -10.51 6.35 -3.45
N ASP A 73 -10.79 6.37 -4.74
CA ASP A 73 -9.90 6.92 -5.75
C ASP A 73 -10.28 8.37 -6.07
N ARG A 74 -9.47 9.31 -5.60
CA ARG A 74 -9.63 10.74 -5.88
C ARG A 74 -8.62 11.23 -6.93
N VAL A 75 -7.80 10.33 -7.47
CA VAL A 75 -6.80 10.66 -8.50
C VAL A 75 -7.41 10.53 -9.90
N GLY A 76 -8.04 9.39 -10.16
CA GLY A 76 -8.80 9.17 -11.39
C GLY A 76 -7.98 8.99 -12.66
N ASP A 77 -6.70 8.64 -12.57
CA ASP A 77 -5.87 8.34 -13.73
C ASP A 77 -5.15 6.99 -13.57
N ARG A 78 -4.25 6.66 -14.50
CA ARG A 78 -3.54 5.37 -14.51
C ARG A 78 -2.71 5.08 -13.26
N ARG A 79 -2.34 6.12 -12.50
CA ARG A 79 -1.58 5.96 -11.26
C ARG A 79 -2.39 5.20 -10.21
N SER A 80 -3.70 5.42 -10.18
CA SER A 80 -4.60 4.72 -9.26
C SER A 80 -4.57 3.21 -9.48
N GLY A 81 -4.65 2.79 -10.75
CA GLY A 81 -4.58 1.38 -11.09
C GLY A 81 -3.25 0.75 -10.73
N ARG A 82 -2.16 1.48 -10.95
CA ARG A 82 -0.82 1.02 -10.61
C ARG A 82 -0.65 0.80 -9.10
N ILE A 83 -1.14 1.75 -8.30
CA ILE A 83 -1.07 1.63 -6.84
C ILE A 83 -1.98 0.50 -6.34
N ALA A 84 -3.20 0.42 -6.86
CA ALA A 84 -4.11 -0.67 -6.49
C ALA A 84 -3.49 -2.03 -6.79
N ALA A 85 -2.79 -2.17 -7.91
CA ALA A 85 -2.10 -3.41 -8.26
C ALA A 85 -0.99 -3.78 -7.27
N LEU A 86 -0.27 -2.80 -6.72
CA LEU A 86 0.75 -3.06 -5.70
C LEU A 86 0.15 -3.73 -4.46
N PHE A 87 -1.03 -3.29 -4.05
CA PHE A 87 -1.69 -3.79 -2.86
C PHE A 87 -2.64 -4.96 -3.12
N GLY A 88 -2.79 -5.36 -4.38
CA GLY A 88 -3.76 -6.40 -4.73
C GLY A 88 -5.21 -5.97 -4.55
N ALA A 89 -5.47 -4.67 -4.58
CA ALA A 89 -6.80 -4.12 -4.43
C ALA A 89 -7.42 -3.84 -5.81
N ALA A 90 -8.74 -4.02 -5.90
CA ALA A 90 -9.49 -3.64 -7.08
C ALA A 90 -9.95 -2.19 -6.94
N LEU A 91 -9.77 -1.37 -7.98
CA LEU A 91 -10.21 0.03 -7.94
C LEU A 91 -11.71 0.17 -7.71
N GLU A 92 -12.48 -0.80 -8.17
CA GLU A 92 -13.94 -0.81 -8.02
C GLU A 92 -14.39 -1.32 -6.66
N ALA A 93 -13.46 -1.75 -5.79
CA ALA A 93 -13.83 -2.25 -4.48
C ALA A 93 -14.46 -1.13 -3.66
N SER A 94 -15.70 -1.31 -3.26
CA SER A 94 -16.47 -0.34 -2.49
C SER A 94 -16.83 -0.83 -1.10
N GLU A 95 -16.50 -2.08 -0.79
CA GLU A 95 -16.80 -2.70 0.50
C GLU A 95 -15.51 -3.21 1.14
N GLY A 96 -15.36 -2.94 2.41
CA GLY A 96 -14.22 -3.40 3.20
C GLY A 96 -14.13 -2.61 4.48
N ASP A 97 -13.54 -3.22 5.50
CA ASP A 97 -13.36 -2.58 6.80
C ASP A 97 -12.35 -1.44 6.72
N THR A 98 -11.33 -1.62 5.91
CA THR A 98 -10.29 -0.62 5.71
C THR A 98 -10.43 0.00 4.33
N VAL A 99 -10.39 1.31 4.27
CA VAL A 99 -10.45 2.07 3.02
C VAL A 99 -9.08 2.64 2.71
N MET A 100 -8.57 2.31 1.52
CA MET A 100 -7.37 2.92 0.98
C MET A 100 -7.78 4.16 0.19
N VAL A 101 -7.37 5.33 0.67
CA VAL A 101 -7.70 6.61 0.04
C VAL A 101 -6.52 7.05 -0.81
N LEU A 102 -6.76 7.26 -2.10
CA LEU A 102 -5.77 7.75 -3.04
C LEU A 102 -6.09 9.20 -3.40
N GLU A 103 -5.16 10.10 -3.12
CA GLU A 103 -5.32 11.53 -3.39
C GLU A 103 -4.15 12.05 -4.21
N PRO A 104 -4.38 12.97 -5.15
CA PRO A 104 -3.27 13.60 -5.87
C PRO A 104 -2.51 14.52 -4.93
N CYS A 105 -1.19 14.58 -5.10
CA CYS A 105 -0.35 15.51 -4.39
C CYS A 105 0.79 15.98 -5.30
N GLU A 106 1.58 16.93 -4.83
CA GLU A 106 2.65 17.55 -5.63
C GLU A 106 3.63 16.52 -6.21
N LYS A 107 4.03 15.53 -5.39
CA LYS A 107 4.99 14.51 -5.82
C LYS A 107 4.37 13.32 -6.55
N GLY A 108 3.07 13.17 -6.49
CA GLY A 108 2.41 12.03 -7.11
C GLY A 108 1.08 11.69 -6.46
N VAL A 109 1.05 10.60 -5.71
CA VAL A 109 -0.18 10.11 -5.08
C VAL A 109 0.04 9.88 -3.59
N LYS A 110 -0.81 10.47 -2.78
CA LYS A 110 -0.84 10.24 -1.35
C LYS A 110 -1.77 9.07 -1.04
N ILE A 111 -1.27 8.10 -0.32
CA ILE A 111 -1.99 6.90 0.07
C ILE A 111 -2.22 6.93 1.57
N SER A 112 -3.47 6.86 1.98
CA SER A 112 -3.85 6.81 3.38
C SER A 112 -4.78 5.62 3.62
N PHE A 113 -4.77 5.09 4.83
CA PHE A 113 -5.65 3.99 5.22
C PHE A 113 -6.55 4.46 6.35
N VAL A 114 -7.85 4.28 6.21
CA VAL A 114 -8.83 4.68 7.22
C VAL A 114 -9.78 3.53 7.50
N ARG A 115 -10.33 3.52 8.71
CA ARG A 115 -11.42 2.61 9.10
C ARG A 115 -12.60 3.45 9.56
N PRO A 116 -13.49 3.83 8.64
CA PRO A 116 -14.59 4.76 8.95
C PRO A 116 -15.53 4.28 10.05
N ASP A 117 -15.62 2.96 10.24
CA ASP A 117 -16.43 2.33 11.30
C ASP A 117 -15.85 2.55 12.70
N ILE A 118 -14.56 2.91 12.80
CA ILE A 118 -13.86 3.09 14.08
C ILE A 118 -13.45 4.55 14.27
N SER A 119 -12.83 5.15 13.26
CA SER A 119 -12.27 6.50 13.35
C SER A 119 -12.10 7.11 11.97
N GLU A 120 -12.23 8.42 11.87
CA GLU A 120 -11.91 9.16 10.65
C GLU A 120 -10.40 9.40 10.48
N GLU A 121 -9.64 9.18 11.56
CA GLU A 121 -8.17 9.30 11.50
C GLU A 121 -7.54 8.15 10.74
N PRO A 122 -6.39 8.39 10.07
CA PRO A 122 -5.62 7.31 9.46
C PRO A 122 -5.24 6.22 10.47
N VAL A 123 -5.41 4.97 10.09
CA VAL A 123 -5.09 3.82 10.96
C VAL A 123 -3.71 3.21 10.66
N GLY A 124 -3.05 3.71 9.62
CA GLY A 124 -1.71 3.27 9.23
C GLY A 124 -0.82 4.44 8.85
N PRO A 125 0.35 4.16 8.29
CA PRO A 125 1.23 5.20 7.81
C PRO A 125 0.61 5.93 6.61
N GLN A 126 1.00 7.18 6.42
CA GLN A 126 0.71 7.92 5.20
C GLN A 126 1.87 7.74 4.23
N ILE A 127 1.58 7.29 3.04
CA ILE A 127 2.61 7.00 2.04
C ILE A 127 2.41 7.93 0.85
N THR A 128 3.50 8.52 0.38
CA THR A 128 3.49 9.27 -0.87
C THR A 128 4.23 8.46 -1.92
N ALA A 129 3.50 8.04 -2.96
CA ALA A 129 4.10 7.39 -4.12
C ALA A 129 4.54 8.46 -5.11
N VAL A 130 5.81 8.41 -5.50
CA VAL A 130 6.39 9.39 -6.43
C VAL A 130 6.09 8.93 -7.85
N LEU A 131 4.98 9.39 -8.39
CA LEU A 131 4.48 8.98 -9.71
C LEU A 131 4.03 10.19 -10.50
N ALA A 132 4.55 10.31 -11.72
CA ALA A 132 4.07 11.30 -12.68
C ALA A 132 2.70 10.88 -13.26
N PRO A 133 1.83 11.83 -13.56
CA PRO A 133 0.55 11.56 -14.19
C PRO A 133 0.66 10.83 -15.52
#